data_b5efc06ccec34429cc731229d7d6e877
#
_entry.id   b5efc06ccec34429cc731229d7d6e877
#
_cell.length_a   1.000
_cell.length_b   1.000
_cell.length_c   1.000
_cell.angle_alpha   90.00
_cell.angle_beta   90.00
_cell.angle_gamma   90.00
#
_symmetry.space_group_name_H-M   'P 1'
#
loop_
_entity.id
_entity.type
_entity.pdbx_description
1 polymer ?
#
loop_
_entity_poly.entity_id
_entity_poly.type
_entity_poly.pdbx_seq_one_letter_code
_entity_poly.pdbx_strand_id
1 'polypeptide(L)'
;MREMAVPPVVTIGDGDSLTDPVWTNAERHPDAVQFLLDDRQVTCAQFRAEVVALARGLIAAGVGPGDRVGLMSRTRYEWTLTDYAIWAVGAVTVPIYETSSPEQVRWILADSGAVACVTESAAHTATVREAAPLLTEVWQIDAGALTEVAARGSAVEPGAVDERRAGVRADDTATIIYTSGTTGRPKGCVLSHRNMLADIGNAVPELSILFHEGSTTLLFLPLAHAFARLLQIGAVAARVQTAFAPDVKNLVADLARVRPTFVLAVPRVFEKVYNSARQKAHSDGKGKIFDAAEATAIAYSRAMETGGPGLGLRLKHALFDRLVFGKLRAALGGRCTAAISGGAPLGERLGHFYRGIGLLVLEGYGLTETSPAITFNREGAQKVGTVGRPLPGVTVRIADDGEILARGDIIFREYFNNPVATAEAMT
;
A
#
# COMPACT_ATOMS: atom_id res chain seq x y z
N MET A 1 7.91 -17.68 -24.47
CA MET A 1 6.83 -16.73 -24.84
C MET A 1 7.33 -15.37 -24.42
N ARG A 2 7.47 -14.44 -25.37
CA ARG A 2 8.02 -13.10 -25.08
C ARG A 2 6.95 -12.06 -24.75
N GLU A 3 5.69 -12.37 -24.95
CA GLU A 3 4.55 -11.50 -24.64
C GLU A 3 3.41 -12.30 -24.01
N MET A 4 2.79 -11.71 -22.99
CA MET A 4 1.61 -12.25 -22.32
C MET A 4 0.64 -11.13 -22.00
N ALA A 5 -0.60 -11.26 -22.48
CA ALA A 5 -1.71 -10.38 -22.18
C ALA A 5 -2.75 -11.13 -21.35
N VAL A 6 -3.31 -10.47 -20.34
CA VAL A 6 -4.41 -11.01 -19.54
C VAL A 6 -5.59 -10.02 -19.65
N PRO A 7 -6.78 -10.47 -20.08
CA PRO A 7 -7.94 -9.57 -20.15
C PRO A 7 -8.29 -8.97 -18.79
N PRO A 8 -8.79 -7.72 -18.75
CA PRO A 8 -9.24 -7.10 -17.52
C PRO A 8 -10.48 -7.83 -16.96
N VAL A 9 -10.62 -7.89 -15.64
CA VAL A 9 -11.81 -8.40 -14.95
C VAL A 9 -12.76 -7.27 -14.57
N VAL A 10 -12.28 -6.02 -14.62
CA VAL A 10 -13.08 -4.82 -14.38
C VAL A 10 -12.76 -3.77 -15.45
N THR A 11 -13.76 -2.99 -15.81
CA THR A 11 -13.62 -1.81 -16.67
C THR A 11 -13.90 -0.56 -15.85
N ILE A 12 -13.01 0.42 -15.93
CA ILE A 12 -13.14 1.69 -15.20
C ILE A 12 -13.92 2.67 -16.08
N GLY A 13 -15.08 3.11 -15.60
CA GLY A 13 -15.90 4.12 -16.26
C GLY A 13 -15.29 5.53 -16.12
N ASP A 14 -15.67 6.43 -17.00
CA ASP A 14 -15.13 7.80 -17.02
C ASP A 14 -15.50 8.62 -15.79
N GLY A 15 -16.59 8.26 -15.09
CA GLY A 15 -17.03 8.91 -13.86
C GLY A 15 -16.54 8.24 -12.58
N ASP A 16 -15.77 7.14 -12.67
CA ASP A 16 -15.30 6.42 -11.48
C ASP A 16 -14.17 7.17 -10.79
N SER A 17 -14.18 7.14 -9.46
CA SER A 17 -13.16 7.78 -8.62
C SER A 17 -12.72 6.89 -7.46
N LEU A 18 -11.52 7.16 -6.94
CA LEU A 18 -10.98 6.45 -5.76
C LEU A 18 -11.84 6.65 -4.50
N THR A 19 -12.74 7.62 -4.49
CA THR A 19 -13.65 7.86 -3.37
C THR A 19 -14.91 6.97 -3.39
N ASP A 20 -15.27 6.40 -4.53
CA ASP A 20 -16.52 5.64 -4.69
C ASP A 20 -16.66 4.47 -3.71
N PRO A 21 -15.61 3.69 -3.40
CA PRO A 21 -15.71 2.66 -2.38
C PRO A 21 -16.10 3.19 -1.00
N VAL A 22 -15.67 4.40 -0.63
CA VAL A 22 -16.02 5.01 0.67
C VAL A 22 -17.53 5.31 0.74
N TRP A 23 -18.10 5.88 -0.32
CA TRP A 23 -19.55 6.17 -0.37
C TRP A 23 -20.37 4.89 -0.45
N THR A 24 -19.99 3.96 -1.32
CA THR A 24 -20.68 2.67 -1.48
C THR A 24 -20.66 1.84 -0.20
N ASN A 25 -19.50 1.77 0.48
CA ASN A 25 -19.38 1.02 1.71
C ASN A 25 -20.18 1.65 2.85
N ALA A 26 -20.17 2.98 2.98
CA ALA A 26 -20.97 3.69 3.99
C ALA A 26 -22.47 3.54 3.78
N GLU A 27 -22.92 3.42 2.54
CA GLU A 27 -24.33 3.23 2.19
C GLU A 27 -24.79 1.78 2.40
N ARG A 28 -23.99 0.82 1.93
CA ARG A 28 -24.38 -0.60 1.94
C ARG A 28 -23.99 -1.35 3.21
N HIS A 29 -22.93 -0.91 3.88
CA HIS A 29 -22.32 -1.55 5.04
C HIS A 29 -21.94 -0.53 6.13
N PRO A 30 -22.87 0.35 6.59
CA PRO A 30 -22.57 1.49 7.46
C PRO A 30 -21.83 1.11 8.74
N ASP A 31 -22.20 -0.02 9.33
CA ASP A 31 -21.69 -0.49 10.63
C ASP A 31 -20.46 -1.39 10.51
N ALA A 32 -20.02 -1.73 9.27
CA ALA A 32 -18.82 -2.52 9.07
C ALA A 32 -17.58 -1.74 9.53
N VAL A 33 -16.77 -2.37 10.38
CA VAL A 33 -15.53 -1.76 10.89
C VAL A 33 -14.48 -1.73 9.77
N GLN A 34 -14.04 -0.52 9.41
CA GLN A 34 -13.02 -0.29 8.38
C GLN A 34 -11.63 -0.09 9.01
N PHE A 35 -11.53 0.61 10.16
CA PHE A 35 -10.25 0.88 10.81
C PHE A 35 -10.27 0.49 12.28
N LEU A 36 -9.13 -0.07 12.70
CA LEU A 36 -8.85 -0.44 14.09
C LEU A 36 -7.79 0.51 14.62
N LEU A 37 -8.20 1.50 15.40
CA LEU A 37 -7.31 2.44 16.07
C LEU A 37 -7.08 2.01 17.53
N ASP A 38 -6.09 2.58 18.19
CA ASP A 38 -5.74 2.17 19.56
C ASP A 38 -6.85 2.48 20.57
N ASP A 39 -7.57 3.58 20.34
CA ASP A 39 -8.63 4.11 21.23
C ASP A 39 -10.05 3.87 20.73
N ARG A 40 -10.23 3.58 19.44
CA ARG A 40 -11.55 3.40 18.83
C ARG A 40 -11.52 2.55 17.57
N GLN A 41 -12.69 2.07 17.18
CA GLN A 41 -12.96 1.52 15.86
C GLN A 41 -13.67 2.58 15.01
N VAL A 42 -13.39 2.59 13.71
CA VAL A 42 -14.05 3.49 12.76
C VAL A 42 -14.83 2.65 11.76
N THR A 43 -16.15 2.85 11.72
CA THR A 43 -17.01 2.16 10.75
C THR A 43 -16.97 2.85 9.38
N CYS A 44 -17.50 2.18 8.34
CA CYS A 44 -17.61 2.75 7.01
C CYS A 44 -18.40 4.07 7.01
N ALA A 45 -19.52 4.14 7.76
CA ALA A 45 -20.32 5.36 7.89
C ALA A 45 -19.53 6.48 8.58
N GLN A 46 -18.80 6.17 9.65
CA GLN A 46 -17.98 7.14 10.38
C GLN A 46 -16.82 7.63 9.51
N PHE A 47 -16.14 6.73 8.77
CA PHE A 47 -15.06 7.12 7.87
C PHE A 47 -15.55 8.09 6.79
N ARG A 48 -16.68 7.79 6.12
CA ARG A 48 -17.28 8.72 5.16
C ARG A 48 -17.59 10.07 5.82
N ALA A 49 -18.20 10.09 7.02
CA ALA A 49 -18.53 11.32 7.72
C ALA A 49 -17.28 12.17 8.03
N GLU A 50 -16.20 11.53 8.48
CA GLU A 50 -14.93 12.21 8.75
C GLU A 50 -14.27 12.73 7.46
N VAL A 51 -14.29 11.94 6.37
CA VAL A 51 -13.82 12.37 5.04
C VAL A 51 -14.60 13.60 4.56
N VAL A 52 -15.94 13.59 4.65
CA VAL A 52 -16.79 14.73 4.25
C VAL A 52 -16.51 15.96 5.10
N ALA A 53 -16.36 15.80 6.42
CA ALA A 53 -16.07 16.91 7.32
C ALA A 53 -14.73 17.57 6.98
N LEU A 54 -13.68 16.79 6.77
CA LEU A 54 -12.35 17.30 6.40
C LEU A 54 -12.37 17.91 4.99
N ALA A 55 -13.05 17.27 4.03
CA ALA A 55 -13.20 17.77 2.66
C ALA A 55 -13.89 19.15 2.63
N ARG A 56 -14.98 19.34 3.41
CA ARG A 56 -15.60 20.67 3.57
C ARG A 56 -14.62 21.69 4.12
N GLY A 57 -13.78 21.28 5.08
CA GLY A 57 -12.72 22.12 5.61
C GLY A 57 -11.67 22.52 4.57
N LEU A 58 -11.28 21.59 3.68
CA LEU A 58 -10.38 21.88 2.57
C LEU A 58 -11.01 22.89 1.59
N ILE A 59 -12.32 22.75 1.28
CA ILE A 59 -13.05 23.73 0.46
C ILE A 59 -13.02 25.12 1.14
N ALA A 60 -13.30 25.19 2.45
CA ALA A 60 -13.26 26.43 3.21
C ALA A 60 -11.88 27.09 3.23
N ALA A 61 -10.81 26.29 3.16
CA ALA A 61 -9.43 26.73 3.05
C ALA A 61 -9.02 27.13 1.61
N GLY A 62 -9.96 27.06 0.65
CA GLY A 62 -9.72 27.45 -0.74
C GLY A 62 -9.13 26.35 -1.62
N VAL A 63 -9.02 25.09 -1.15
CA VAL A 63 -8.56 23.97 -1.98
C VAL A 63 -9.63 23.62 -3.00
N GLY A 64 -9.25 23.60 -4.28
CA GLY A 64 -10.12 23.31 -5.41
C GLY A 64 -9.69 22.10 -6.23
N PRO A 65 -10.50 21.73 -7.25
CA PRO A 65 -10.15 20.65 -8.18
C PRO A 65 -8.81 20.91 -8.87
N GLY A 66 -7.97 19.89 -8.95
CA GLY A 66 -6.64 19.96 -9.55
C GLY A 66 -5.57 20.63 -8.68
N ASP A 67 -5.91 21.21 -7.52
CA ASP A 67 -4.93 21.73 -6.59
C ASP A 67 -4.12 20.60 -5.95
N ARG A 68 -2.83 20.85 -5.74
CA ARG A 68 -1.92 19.87 -5.13
C ARG A 68 -1.78 20.16 -3.63
N VAL A 69 -1.97 19.12 -2.83
CA VAL A 69 -1.82 19.18 -1.37
C VAL A 69 -0.70 18.23 -0.95
N GLY A 70 0.35 18.80 -0.35
CA GLY A 70 1.44 18.02 0.23
C GLY A 70 0.96 17.23 1.44
N LEU A 71 1.47 16.01 1.63
CA LEU A 71 1.14 15.15 2.78
C LEU A 71 2.41 14.49 3.31
N MET A 72 2.95 15.01 4.42
CA MET A 72 4.20 14.60 5.05
C MET A 72 3.94 14.03 6.44
N SER A 73 3.73 12.74 6.54
CA SER A 73 3.43 12.02 7.78
C SER A 73 3.81 10.55 7.68
N ARG A 74 4.13 9.94 8.81
CA ARG A 74 4.24 8.49 8.94
C ARG A 74 2.89 7.82 8.66
N THR A 75 2.92 6.50 8.53
CA THR A 75 1.74 5.67 8.29
C THR A 75 0.81 5.69 9.50
N ARG A 76 -0.35 6.32 9.36
CA ARG A 76 -1.37 6.49 10.39
C ARG A 76 -2.75 6.76 9.77
N TYR A 77 -3.80 6.65 10.57
CA TYR A 77 -5.18 6.85 10.14
C TYR A 77 -5.41 8.21 9.49
N GLU A 78 -4.90 9.28 10.07
CA GLU A 78 -5.07 10.65 9.59
C GLU A 78 -4.42 10.87 8.21
N TRP A 79 -3.39 10.10 7.88
CA TRP A 79 -2.83 10.07 6.53
C TRP A 79 -3.89 9.58 5.53
N THR A 80 -4.52 8.45 5.84
CA THR A 80 -5.60 7.87 5.01
C THR A 80 -6.80 8.80 4.91
N LEU A 81 -7.25 9.35 6.05
CA LEU A 81 -8.36 10.30 6.10
C LEU A 81 -8.10 11.53 5.20
N THR A 82 -6.89 12.09 5.29
CA THR A 82 -6.48 13.25 4.49
C THR A 82 -6.46 12.95 3.01
N ASP A 83 -5.93 11.82 2.61
CA ASP A 83 -5.84 11.37 1.21
C ASP A 83 -7.23 11.30 0.56
N TYR A 84 -8.18 10.64 1.23
CA TYR A 84 -9.56 10.56 0.76
C TYR A 84 -10.30 11.90 0.76
N ALA A 85 -10.02 12.78 1.73
CA ALA A 85 -10.60 14.12 1.76
C ALA A 85 -10.09 15.00 0.60
N ILE A 86 -8.81 14.91 0.26
CA ILE A 86 -8.20 15.58 -0.89
C ILE A 86 -8.88 15.10 -2.19
N TRP A 87 -9.04 13.79 -2.39
CA TRP A 87 -9.72 13.25 -3.56
C TRP A 87 -11.20 13.65 -3.63
N ALA A 88 -11.88 13.71 -2.48
CA ALA A 88 -13.29 14.07 -2.43
C ALA A 88 -13.58 15.51 -2.88
N VAL A 89 -12.58 16.41 -2.86
CA VAL A 89 -12.70 17.76 -3.40
C VAL A 89 -12.13 17.90 -4.82
N GLY A 90 -11.69 16.79 -5.43
CA GLY A 90 -11.07 16.77 -6.75
C GLY A 90 -9.64 17.27 -6.78
N ALA A 91 -8.99 17.38 -5.62
CA ALA A 91 -7.60 17.80 -5.50
C ALA A 91 -6.63 16.61 -5.60
N VAL A 92 -5.34 16.90 -5.71
CA VAL A 92 -4.26 15.96 -5.98
C VAL A 92 -3.39 15.81 -4.74
N THR A 93 -3.19 14.58 -4.26
CA THR A 93 -2.28 14.32 -3.14
C THR A 93 -0.83 14.26 -3.64
N VAL A 94 0.05 15.01 -2.97
CA VAL A 94 1.51 14.94 -3.18
C VAL A 94 2.15 14.35 -1.93
N PRO A 95 2.36 13.03 -1.88
CA PRO A 95 2.93 12.38 -0.72
C PRO A 95 4.42 12.71 -0.60
N ILE A 96 4.84 13.02 0.62
CA ILE A 96 6.23 13.34 0.98
C ILE A 96 6.65 12.39 2.09
N TYR A 97 7.80 11.74 1.93
CA TYR A 97 8.33 10.88 3.00
C TYR A 97 8.66 11.72 4.24
N GLU A 98 8.29 11.22 5.40
CA GLU A 98 8.57 11.85 6.69
C GLU A 98 10.06 12.07 6.97
N THR A 99 10.91 11.29 6.27
CA THR A 99 12.37 11.36 6.38
C THR A 99 13.02 12.25 5.30
N SER A 100 12.22 12.91 4.45
CA SER A 100 12.72 13.77 3.38
C SER A 100 13.50 14.96 3.94
N SER A 101 14.64 15.25 3.32
CA SER A 101 15.44 16.43 3.68
C SER A 101 14.71 17.74 3.31
N PRO A 102 15.05 18.87 3.95
CA PRO A 102 14.48 20.19 3.58
C PRO A 102 14.63 20.53 2.09
N GLU A 103 15.73 20.11 1.47
CA GLU A 103 15.96 20.29 0.04
C GLU A 103 15.00 19.47 -0.82
N GLN A 104 14.76 18.21 -0.45
CA GLN A 104 13.78 17.36 -1.13
C GLN A 104 12.36 17.90 -0.97
N VAL A 105 11.99 18.33 0.23
CA VAL A 105 10.68 18.94 0.51
C VAL A 105 10.49 20.21 -0.33
N ARG A 106 11.51 21.08 -0.38
CA ARG A 106 11.48 22.29 -1.21
C ARG A 106 11.26 21.97 -2.68
N TRP A 107 12.00 20.98 -3.20
CA TRP A 107 11.86 20.57 -4.58
C TRP A 107 10.45 20.05 -4.86
N ILE A 108 9.94 19.12 -4.04
CA ILE A 108 8.63 18.49 -4.23
C ILE A 108 7.50 19.53 -4.19
N LEU A 109 7.50 20.43 -3.18
CA LEU A 109 6.46 21.44 -3.04
C LEU A 109 6.51 22.49 -4.14
N ALA A 110 7.72 22.91 -4.56
CA ALA A 110 7.89 23.90 -5.62
C ALA A 110 7.52 23.34 -7.00
N ASP A 111 8.01 22.14 -7.34
CA ASP A 111 7.78 21.50 -8.64
C ASP A 111 6.30 21.12 -8.81
N SER A 112 5.68 20.55 -7.77
CA SER A 112 4.25 20.21 -7.79
C SER A 112 3.36 21.47 -7.76
N GLY A 113 3.85 22.61 -7.30
CA GLY A 113 3.06 23.83 -7.06
C GLY A 113 2.00 23.58 -6.00
N ALA A 114 2.34 22.90 -4.90
CA ALA A 114 1.41 22.61 -3.82
C ALA A 114 0.87 23.89 -3.18
N VAL A 115 -0.46 23.96 -2.99
CA VAL A 115 -1.16 25.11 -2.39
C VAL A 115 -1.32 24.99 -0.88
N ALA A 116 -1.22 23.79 -0.34
CA ALA A 116 -1.30 23.45 1.09
C ALA A 116 -0.41 22.25 1.41
N CYS A 117 -0.09 22.06 2.69
CA CYS A 117 0.62 20.87 3.15
C CYS A 117 0.11 20.40 4.51
N VAL A 118 -0.21 19.12 4.62
CA VAL A 118 -0.48 18.44 5.89
C VAL A 118 0.81 17.83 6.41
N THR A 119 1.16 18.09 7.65
CA THR A 119 2.36 17.59 8.32
C THR A 119 2.00 16.83 9.58
N GLU A 120 2.79 15.83 9.98
CA GLU A 120 2.51 15.08 11.20
C GLU A 120 2.86 15.91 12.46
N SER A 121 4.12 16.29 12.60
CA SER A 121 4.70 16.85 13.83
C SER A 121 5.21 18.26 13.66
N ALA A 122 5.57 18.90 14.79
CA ALA A 122 6.21 20.20 14.78
C ALA A 122 7.53 20.23 13.99
N ALA A 123 8.29 19.13 14.03
CA ALA A 123 9.53 19.00 13.24
C ALA A 123 9.25 18.99 11.73
N HIS A 124 8.26 18.22 11.28
CA HIS A 124 7.85 18.22 9.86
C HIS A 124 7.29 19.57 9.43
N THR A 125 6.51 20.23 10.30
CA THR A 125 5.99 21.58 10.05
C THR A 125 7.13 22.60 9.88
N ALA A 126 8.15 22.53 10.74
CA ALA A 126 9.32 23.41 10.63
C ALA A 126 10.07 23.18 9.30
N THR A 127 10.27 21.93 8.93
CA THR A 127 10.89 21.55 7.63
C THR A 127 10.10 22.10 6.44
N VAL A 128 8.77 21.99 6.44
CA VAL A 128 7.91 22.51 5.37
C VAL A 128 7.95 24.04 5.33
N ARG A 129 7.87 24.74 6.47
CA ARG A 129 7.93 26.22 6.54
C ARG A 129 9.28 26.76 6.08
N GLU A 130 10.39 26.07 6.40
CA GLU A 130 11.72 26.41 5.89
C GLU A 130 11.81 26.20 4.38
N ALA A 131 11.28 25.07 3.90
CA ALA A 131 11.34 24.67 2.50
C ALA A 131 10.44 25.54 1.59
N ALA A 132 9.25 25.93 2.07
CA ALA A 132 8.23 26.67 1.32
C ALA A 132 7.65 27.82 2.19
N PRO A 133 8.41 28.91 2.42
CA PRO A 133 8.00 29.98 3.33
C PRO A 133 6.76 30.75 2.87
N LEU A 134 6.41 30.70 1.60
CA LEU A 134 5.22 31.34 1.04
C LEU A 134 3.97 30.46 1.13
N LEU A 135 4.10 29.19 1.53
CA LEU A 135 2.96 28.29 1.73
C LEU A 135 2.27 28.63 3.05
N THR A 136 1.08 29.25 2.97
CA THR A 136 0.35 29.73 4.14
C THR A 136 -0.43 28.64 4.84
N GLU A 137 -1.03 27.70 4.09
CA GLU A 137 -1.85 26.62 4.61
C GLU A 137 -0.97 25.41 4.91
N VAL A 138 -0.48 25.34 6.16
CA VAL A 138 0.30 24.19 6.69
C VAL A 138 -0.38 23.70 7.96
N TRP A 139 -0.88 22.45 7.92
CA TRP A 139 -1.73 21.86 8.95
C TRP A 139 -1.01 20.72 9.67
N GLN A 140 -0.75 20.89 10.97
CA GLN A 140 -0.05 19.89 11.78
C GLN A 140 -1.02 18.94 12.46
N ILE A 141 -0.95 17.65 12.14
CA ILE A 141 -1.83 16.60 12.67
C ILE A 141 -1.72 16.54 14.21
N ASP A 142 -0.51 16.47 14.76
CA ASP A 142 -0.29 16.33 16.21
C ASP A 142 -0.73 17.56 17.02
N ALA A 143 -0.97 18.70 16.36
CA ALA A 143 -1.53 19.90 16.97
C ALA A 143 -3.07 19.96 16.84
N GLY A 144 -3.72 18.93 16.27
CA GLY A 144 -5.17 18.91 16.10
C GLY A 144 -5.68 19.70 14.89
N ALA A 145 -4.80 20.12 13.97
CA ALA A 145 -5.17 20.99 12.86
C ALA A 145 -6.22 20.38 11.92
N LEU A 146 -6.28 19.04 11.77
CA LEU A 146 -7.33 18.43 10.95
C LEU A 146 -8.73 18.66 11.53
N THR A 147 -8.87 18.64 12.86
CA THR A 147 -10.13 18.95 13.53
C THR A 147 -10.51 20.43 13.33
N GLU A 148 -9.53 21.32 13.41
CA GLU A 148 -9.75 22.76 13.17
C GLU A 148 -10.14 23.04 11.72
N VAL A 149 -9.46 22.41 10.74
CA VAL A 149 -9.80 22.50 9.32
C VAL A 149 -11.21 21.98 9.08
N ALA A 150 -11.56 20.81 9.62
CA ALA A 150 -12.92 20.26 9.49
C ALA A 150 -13.98 21.19 10.09
N ALA A 151 -13.69 21.86 11.22
CA ALA A 151 -14.60 22.82 11.85
C ALA A 151 -14.85 24.06 10.96
N ARG A 152 -13.84 24.54 10.23
CA ARG A 152 -14.01 25.63 9.22
C ARG A 152 -15.02 25.24 8.14
N GLY A 153 -15.13 23.96 7.82
CA GLY A 153 -16.08 23.42 6.86
C GLY A 153 -17.55 23.61 7.22
N SER A 154 -17.88 23.99 8.47
CA SER A 154 -19.27 24.24 8.88
C SER A 154 -19.96 25.35 8.08
N ALA A 155 -19.20 26.29 7.53
CA ALA A 155 -19.69 27.38 6.69
C ALA A 155 -19.91 26.97 5.22
N VAL A 156 -19.43 25.80 4.79
CA VAL A 156 -19.57 25.29 3.43
C VAL A 156 -20.91 24.57 3.30
N GLU A 157 -21.59 24.72 2.17
CA GLU A 157 -22.88 24.06 1.91
C GLU A 157 -22.76 22.54 2.03
N PRO A 158 -23.75 21.84 2.64
CA PRO A 158 -23.68 20.40 2.89
C PRO A 158 -23.43 19.54 1.63
N GLY A 159 -23.98 19.94 0.47
CA GLY A 159 -23.86 19.23 -0.81
C GLY A 159 -22.56 19.51 -1.58
N ALA A 160 -21.74 20.47 -1.15
CA ALA A 160 -20.57 20.91 -1.89
C ALA A 160 -19.54 19.81 -2.16
N VAL A 161 -19.35 18.86 -1.20
CA VAL A 161 -18.43 17.73 -1.38
C VAL A 161 -18.97 16.75 -2.41
N ASP A 162 -20.26 16.44 -2.38
CA ASP A 162 -20.87 15.53 -3.36
C ASP A 162 -20.84 16.14 -4.78
N GLU A 163 -21.03 17.45 -4.89
CA GLU A 163 -20.91 18.20 -6.16
C GLU A 163 -19.46 18.13 -6.70
N ARG A 164 -18.45 18.41 -5.84
CA ARG A 164 -17.03 18.31 -6.21
C ARG A 164 -16.68 16.90 -6.65
N ARG A 165 -17.08 15.90 -5.88
CA ARG A 165 -16.83 14.49 -6.17
C ARG A 165 -17.47 14.06 -7.50
N ALA A 166 -18.71 14.48 -7.77
CA ALA A 166 -19.40 14.19 -9.04
C ALA A 166 -18.70 14.83 -10.25
N GLY A 167 -17.91 15.88 -10.05
CA GLY A 167 -17.09 16.50 -11.08
C GLY A 167 -15.80 15.76 -11.42
N VAL A 168 -15.33 14.86 -10.53
CA VAL A 168 -14.08 14.08 -10.73
C VAL A 168 -14.26 13.07 -11.87
N ARG A 169 -13.24 12.96 -12.71
CA ARG A 169 -13.15 11.97 -13.79
C ARG A 169 -12.06 10.96 -13.51
N ALA A 170 -12.24 9.76 -14.05
CA ALA A 170 -11.27 8.68 -13.89
C ALA A 170 -9.87 9.07 -14.38
N ASP A 171 -9.79 9.89 -15.42
CA ASP A 171 -8.51 10.36 -15.97
C ASP A 171 -7.93 11.60 -15.28
N ASP A 172 -8.65 12.17 -14.29
CA ASP A 172 -8.09 13.25 -13.48
C ASP A 172 -6.92 12.72 -12.63
N THR A 173 -5.94 13.60 -12.40
CA THR A 173 -4.79 13.25 -11.57
C THR A 173 -5.21 13.05 -10.13
N ALA A 174 -4.98 11.86 -9.58
CA ALA A 174 -5.23 11.56 -8.17
C ALA A 174 -4.02 11.86 -7.30
N THR A 175 -2.81 11.66 -7.83
CA THR A 175 -1.57 11.84 -7.06
C THR A 175 -0.36 12.09 -7.94
N ILE A 176 0.63 12.79 -7.39
CA ILE A 176 1.96 12.95 -7.97
C ILE A 176 2.96 12.38 -6.97
N ILE A 177 3.51 11.19 -7.25
CA ILE A 177 4.47 10.51 -6.37
C ILE A 177 5.89 10.77 -6.87
N TYR A 178 6.70 11.42 -6.03
CA TYR A 178 8.08 11.71 -6.38
C TYR A 178 8.99 10.51 -6.14
N THR A 179 9.58 9.99 -7.21
CA THR A 179 10.50 8.85 -7.18
C THR A 179 11.95 9.33 -7.30
N SER A 180 12.85 8.73 -6.52
CA SER A 180 14.28 8.96 -6.68
C SER A 180 14.75 8.24 -7.94
N GLY A 181 14.94 8.99 -9.03
CA GLY A 181 15.62 8.48 -10.21
C GLY A 181 17.10 8.13 -9.92
N THR A 182 17.67 7.24 -10.71
CA THR A 182 19.08 6.83 -10.58
C THR A 182 20.08 7.98 -10.81
N THR A 183 19.65 9.07 -11.40
CA THR A 183 20.49 10.23 -11.77
C THR A 183 19.73 11.55 -11.60
N GLY A 184 19.78 12.19 -10.41
CA GLY A 184 19.33 13.56 -10.27
C GLY A 184 18.20 13.79 -9.27
N ARG A 185 17.43 14.87 -9.48
CA ARG A 185 16.28 15.26 -8.63
C ARG A 185 15.14 14.27 -8.80
N PRO A 186 14.33 14.02 -7.73
CA PRO A 186 13.14 13.17 -7.81
C PRO A 186 12.18 13.64 -8.91
N LYS A 187 11.64 12.68 -9.69
CA LYS A 187 10.66 12.93 -10.74
C LYS A 187 9.27 12.67 -10.20
N GLY A 188 8.31 13.56 -10.46
CA GLY A 188 6.92 13.41 -10.05
C GLY A 188 6.14 12.49 -10.99
N CYS A 189 5.90 11.26 -10.59
CA CYS A 189 5.09 10.30 -11.34
C CYS A 189 3.60 10.66 -11.21
N VAL A 190 2.93 10.99 -12.30
CA VAL A 190 1.51 11.38 -12.33
C VAL A 190 0.64 10.15 -12.49
N LEU A 191 -0.17 9.86 -11.47
CA LEU A 191 -1.14 8.76 -11.48
C LEU A 191 -2.57 9.32 -11.42
N SER A 192 -3.42 8.85 -12.32
CA SER A 192 -4.84 9.19 -12.35
C SER A 192 -5.66 8.28 -11.41
N HIS A 193 -6.92 8.64 -11.18
CA HIS A 193 -7.88 7.75 -10.53
C HIS A 193 -8.01 6.44 -11.31
N ARG A 194 -8.07 6.48 -12.66
CA ARG A 194 -8.12 5.30 -13.53
C ARG A 194 -6.95 4.37 -13.30
N ASN A 195 -5.72 4.89 -13.25
CA ASN A 195 -4.53 4.06 -13.08
C ASN A 195 -4.62 3.22 -11.81
N MET A 196 -4.95 3.85 -10.68
CA MET A 196 -5.03 3.17 -9.38
C MET A 196 -6.27 2.29 -9.25
N LEU A 197 -7.43 2.70 -9.81
CA LEU A 197 -8.63 1.88 -9.84
C LEU A 197 -8.46 0.64 -10.72
N ALA A 198 -7.77 0.75 -11.85
CA ALA A 198 -7.48 -0.38 -12.72
C ALA A 198 -6.58 -1.41 -12.03
N ASP A 199 -5.58 -0.95 -11.26
CA ASP A 199 -4.73 -1.86 -10.48
C ASP A 199 -5.56 -2.59 -9.42
N ILE A 200 -6.22 -1.86 -8.50
CA ILE A 200 -6.98 -2.49 -7.40
C ILE A 200 -8.16 -3.31 -7.91
N GLY A 201 -8.92 -2.77 -8.88
CA GLY A 201 -10.08 -3.45 -9.43
C GLY A 201 -9.75 -4.80 -10.05
N ASN A 202 -8.56 -4.93 -10.62
CA ASN A 202 -8.07 -6.18 -11.21
C ASN A 202 -7.27 -7.05 -10.22
N ALA A 203 -6.62 -6.47 -9.19
CA ALA A 203 -5.85 -7.21 -8.21
C ALA A 203 -6.71 -7.83 -7.09
N VAL A 204 -7.66 -7.08 -6.54
CA VAL A 204 -8.47 -7.49 -5.40
C VAL A 204 -9.25 -8.80 -5.66
N PRO A 205 -9.94 -9.00 -6.79
CA PRO A 205 -10.61 -10.26 -7.08
C PRO A 205 -9.67 -11.47 -7.18
N GLU A 206 -8.47 -11.28 -7.70
CA GLU A 206 -7.43 -12.31 -7.84
C GLU A 206 -6.74 -12.67 -6.51
N LEU A 207 -6.83 -11.77 -5.53
CA LEU A 207 -6.29 -11.90 -4.18
C LEU A 207 -7.40 -12.02 -3.13
N SER A 208 -8.51 -12.68 -3.48
CA SER A 208 -9.70 -12.83 -2.63
C SER A 208 -9.41 -13.52 -1.29
N ILE A 209 -8.36 -14.35 -1.19
CA ILE A 209 -7.87 -14.90 0.08
C ILE A 209 -7.41 -13.81 1.09
N LEU A 210 -7.04 -12.64 0.59
CA LEU A 210 -6.56 -11.50 1.39
C LEU A 210 -7.62 -10.43 1.54
N PHE A 211 -8.26 -10.07 0.43
CA PHE A 211 -9.17 -8.94 0.32
C PHE A 211 -10.63 -9.41 0.37
N HIS A 212 -11.12 -9.65 1.59
CA HIS A 212 -12.53 -9.96 1.84
C HIS A 212 -12.97 -9.40 3.19
N GLU A 213 -14.27 -9.28 3.38
CA GLU A 213 -14.87 -8.91 4.66
C GLU A 213 -14.46 -9.90 5.76
N GLY A 214 -14.03 -9.37 6.91
CA GLY A 214 -13.47 -10.18 8.02
C GLY A 214 -11.96 -10.36 7.96
N SER A 215 -11.29 -10.00 6.84
CA SER A 215 -9.84 -9.88 6.80
C SER A 215 -9.36 -8.69 7.62
N THR A 216 -8.16 -8.83 8.19
CA THR A 216 -7.49 -7.78 8.96
C THR A 216 -6.06 -7.61 8.48
N THR A 217 -5.62 -6.37 8.29
CA THR A 217 -4.23 -6.05 7.94
C THR A 217 -3.63 -5.03 8.88
N LEU A 218 -2.30 -5.02 8.97
CA LEU A 218 -1.52 -4.02 9.69
C LEU A 218 -0.65 -3.25 8.68
N LEU A 219 -0.92 -1.97 8.50
CA LEU A 219 -0.13 -1.07 7.66
C LEU A 219 1.03 -0.49 8.47
N PHE A 220 2.25 -0.74 8.02
CA PHE A 220 3.48 -0.23 8.61
C PHE A 220 4.51 0.25 7.58
N LEU A 221 4.27 0.01 6.29
CA LEU A 221 5.08 0.59 5.22
C LEU A 221 4.64 2.05 4.97
N PRO A 222 5.57 2.93 4.55
CA PRO A 222 5.23 4.33 4.27
C PRO A 222 4.11 4.48 3.23
N LEU A 223 3.03 5.17 3.59
CA LEU A 223 1.92 5.48 2.67
C LEU A 223 2.31 6.49 1.58
N ALA A 224 3.44 7.17 1.75
CA ALA A 224 4.05 7.97 0.70
C ALA A 224 4.55 7.11 -0.49
N HIS A 225 4.71 5.79 -0.30
CA HIS A 225 5.11 4.86 -1.35
C HIS A 225 3.89 4.20 -2.00
N ALA A 226 3.87 4.13 -3.34
CA ALA A 226 2.77 3.56 -4.12
C ALA A 226 2.33 2.17 -3.65
N PHE A 227 3.26 1.30 -3.26
CA PHE A 227 2.98 -0.07 -2.83
C PHE A 227 2.11 -0.17 -1.57
N ALA A 228 2.42 0.60 -0.52
CA ALA A 228 1.60 0.64 0.69
C ALA A 228 0.25 1.31 0.44
N ARG A 229 0.24 2.34 -0.41
CA ARG A 229 -0.95 3.09 -0.76
C ARG A 229 -1.94 2.25 -1.56
N LEU A 230 -1.46 1.43 -2.50
CA LEU A 230 -2.31 0.46 -3.20
C LEU A 230 -3.01 -0.48 -2.21
N LEU A 231 -2.29 -1.02 -1.21
CA LEU A 231 -2.91 -1.86 -0.18
C LEU A 231 -3.99 -1.10 0.59
N GLN A 232 -3.71 0.15 1.00
CA GLN A 232 -4.70 1.00 1.69
C GLN A 232 -5.99 1.14 0.88
N ILE A 233 -5.87 1.47 -0.42
CA ILE A 233 -7.02 1.68 -1.30
C ILE A 233 -7.78 0.36 -1.50
N GLY A 234 -7.06 -0.74 -1.77
CA GLY A 234 -7.66 -2.08 -1.88
C GLY A 234 -8.35 -2.54 -0.61
N ALA A 235 -7.77 -2.24 0.56
CA ALA A 235 -8.36 -2.54 1.87
C ALA A 235 -9.66 -1.77 2.11
N VAL A 236 -9.72 -0.49 1.72
CA VAL A 236 -10.97 0.30 1.77
C VAL A 236 -12.00 -0.28 0.81
N ALA A 237 -11.61 -0.57 -0.43
CA ALA A 237 -12.53 -1.11 -1.43
C ALA A 237 -13.14 -2.46 -1.00
N ALA A 238 -12.36 -3.34 -0.40
CA ALA A 238 -12.77 -4.67 0.02
C ALA A 238 -13.26 -4.77 1.48
N ARG A 239 -13.39 -3.67 2.21
CA ARG A 239 -13.75 -3.61 3.64
C ARG A 239 -12.84 -4.46 4.54
N VAL A 240 -11.55 -4.49 4.23
CA VAL A 240 -10.55 -5.11 5.10
C VAL A 240 -10.33 -4.21 6.32
N GLN A 241 -10.43 -4.78 7.51
CA GLN A 241 -10.12 -4.06 8.74
C GLN A 241 -8.65 -3.68 8.78
N THR A 242 -8.35 -2.40 8.84
CA THR A 242 -6.97 -1.88 8.73
C THR A 242 -6.54 -1.24 10.04
N ALA A 243 -5.42 -1.71 10.59
CA ALA A 243 -4.70 -1.07 11.68
C ALA A 243 -3.40 -0.45 11.17
N PHE A 244 -2.85 0.47 11.95
CA PHE A 244 -1.62 1.20 11.59
C PHE A 244 -0.52 0.96 12.64
N ALA A 245 0.72 0.87 12.17
CA ALA A 245 1.91 0.83 13.01
C ALA A 245 2.94 1.87 12.49
N PRO A 246 2.95 3.07 13.06
CA PRO A 246 3.83 4.15 12.59
C PRO A 246 5.31 3.91 12.91
N ASP A 247 5.63 3.02 13.86
CA ASP A 247 6.99 2.67 14.25
C ASP A 247 7.29 1.19 14.05
N VAL A 248 8.10 0.89 13.04
CA VAL A 248 8.55 -0.48 12.72
C VAL A 248 9.35 -1.14 13.87
N LYS A 249 9.85 -0.35 14.84
CA LYS A 249 10.55 -0.92 16.02
C LYS A 249 9.61 -1.76 16.88
N ASN A 250 8.34 -1.39 16.95
CA ASN A 250 7.31 -2.06 17.74
C ASN A 250 6.50 -3.09 16.93
N LEU A 251 6.86 -3.35 15.67
CA LEU A 251 6.08 -4.15 14.73
C LEU A 251 5.67 -5.52 15.30
N VAL A 252 6.54 -6.23 16.02
CA VAL A 252 6.21 -7.55 16.59
C VAL A 252 5.11 -7.46 17.65
N ALA A 253 5.14 -6.43 18.49
CA ALA A 253 4.11 -6.17 19.49
C ALA A 253 2.79 -5.80 18.83
N ASP A 254 2.82 -4.97 17.79
CA ASP A 254 1.64 -4.57 17.03
C ASP A 254 1.04 -5.75 16.28
N LEU A 255 1.84 -6.62 15.67
CA LEU A 255 1.38 -7.86 15.06
C LEU A 255 0.68 -8.78 16.07
N ALA A 256 1.22 -8.89 17.29
CA ALA A 256 0.63 -9.70 18.35
C ALA A 256 -0.70 -9.11 18.86
N ARG A 257 -0.82 -7.78 18.90
CA ARG A 257 -2.01 -7.03 19.33
C ARG A 257 -3.12 -7.09 18.28
N VAL A 258 -2.79 -6.74 17.03
CA VAL A 258 -3.76 -6.63 15.90
C VAL A 258 -4.15 -8.01 15.38
N ARG A 259 -3.22 -8.97 15.40
CA ARG A 259 -3.41 -10.34 14.88
C ARG A 259 -3.92 -10.34 13.43
N PRO A 260 -3.21 -9.70 12.49
CA PRO A 260 -3.66 -9.59 11.12
C PRO A 260 -3.80 -10.96 10.46
N THR A 261 -4.73 -11.08 9.50
CA THR A 261 -4.89 -12.29 8.66
C THR A 261 -3.87 -12.30 7.53
N PHE A 262 -3.45 -11.13 7.09
CA PHE A 262 -2.36 -10.96 6.14
C PHE A 262 -1.59 -9.64 6.38
N VAL A 263 -0.40 -9.55 5.79
CA VAL A 263 0.44 -8.34 5.83
C VAL A 263 1.04 -8.05 4.46
N LEU A 264 1.31 -6.76 4.21
CA LEU A 264 2.14 -6.30 3.10
C LEU A 264 3.51 -5.95 3.66
N ALA A 265 4.58 -6.51 3.10
CA ALA A 265 5.93 -6.24 3.56
C ALA A 265 6.96 -6.28 2.41
N VAL A 266 8.05 -5.58 2.59
CA VAL A 266 9.24 -5.74 1.74
C VAL A 266 10.09 -6.93 2.22
N PRO A 267 10.91 -7.55 1.37
CA PRO A 267 11.74 -8.72 1.70
C PRO A 267 12.54 -8.56 2.99
N ARG A 268 13.05 -7.36 3.24
CA ARG A 268 13.84 -7.03 4.46
C ARG A 268 13.09 -7.32 5.76
N VAL A 269 11.78 -7.19 5.77
CA VAL A 269 10.95 -7.50 6.95
C VAL A 269 10.93 -9.01 7.19
N PHE A 270 10.73 -9.81 6.15
CA PHE A 270 10.77 -11.26 6.23
C PHE A 270 12.15 -11.77 6.65
N GLU A 271 13.23 -11.21 6.07
CA GLU A 271 14.61 -11.50 6.51
C GLU A 271 14.83 -11.21 7.99
N LYS A 272 14.37 -10.05 8.47
CA LYS A 272 14.51 -9.64 9.87
C LYS A 272 13.77 -10.60 10.81
N VAL A 273 12.53 -10.98 10.48
CA VAL A 273 11.75 -11.93 11.29
C VAL A 273 12.44 -13.29 11.32
N TYR A 274 12.87 -13.81 10.18
CA TYR A 274 13.62 -15.07 10.09
C TYR A 274 14.92 -15.03 10.91
N ASN A 275 15.77 -14.02 10.69
CA ASN A 275 17.07 -13.88 11.34
C ASN A 275 16.92 -13.74 12.85
N SER A 276 15.95 -12.95 13.33
CA SER A 276 15.68 -12.79 14.77
C SER A 276 15.24 -14.11 15.42
N ALA A 277 14.37 -14.86 14.76
CA ALA A 277 13.93 -16.16 15.25
C ALA A 277 15.07 -17.18 15.30
N ARG A 278 15.90 -17.23 14.25
CA ARG A 278 17.07 -18.09 14.17
C ARG A 278 18.10 -17.76 15.25
N GLN A 279 18.43 -16.48 15.39
CA GLN A 279 19.38 -16.01 16.41
C GLN A 279 18.90 -16.37 17.83
N LYS A 280 17.63 -16.14 18.13
CA LYS A 280 17.03 -16.52 19.41
C LYS A 280 17.12 -18.04 19.65
N ALA A 281 16.81 -18.86 18.65
CA ALA A 281 16.92 -20.31 18.78
C ALA A 281 18.36 -20.77 19.06
N HIS A 282 19.35 -20.16 18.40
CA HIS A 282 20.77 -20.46 18.65
C HIS A 282 21.23 -20.02 20.04
N SER A 283 20.85 -18.83 20.51
CA SER A 283 21.18 -18.37 21.87
C SER A 283 20.50 -19.20 22.95
N ASP A 284 19.31 -19.75 22.69
CA ASP A 284 18.60 -20.66 23.60
C ASP A 284 19.12 -22.13 23.54
N GLY A 285 20.23 -22.40 22.86
CA GLY A 285 20.78 -23.76 22.67
C GLY A 285 19.97 -24.68 21.75
N LYS A 286 18.97 -24.14 21.03
CA LYS A 286 18.04 -24.87 20.15
C LYS A 286 18.37 -24.68 18.67
N GLY A 287 19.54 -24.16 18.33
CA GLY A 287 19.91 -23.83 16.95
C GLY A 287 19.82 -25.03 15.99
N LYS A 288 20.34 -26.20 16.40
CA LYS A 288 20.24 -27.42 15.57
C LYS A 288 18.81 -27.85 15.27
N ILE A 289 17.88 -27.62 16.23
CA ILE A 289 16.45 -27.91 16.02
C ILE A 289 15.86 -26.94 15.01
N PHE A 290 16.21 -25.66 15.11
CA PHE A 290 15.75 -24.65 14.15
C PHE A 290 16.27 -24.94 12.73
N ASP A 291 17.57 -25.24 12.59
CA ASP A 291 18.18 -25.53 11.28
C ASP A 291 17.57 -26.79 10.63
N ALA A 292 17.26 -27.81 11.42
CA ALA A 292 16.56 -29.02 10.96
C ALA A 292 15.10 -28.74 10.59
N ALA A 293 14.42 -27.86 11.32
CA ALA A 293 13.06 -27.41 11.02
C ALA A 293 13.04 -26.59 9.71
N GLU A 294 13.97 -25.64 9.53
CA GLU A 294 14.13 -24.88 8.28
C GLU A 294 14.32 -25.80 7.07
N ALA A 295 15.28 -26.73 7.15
CA ALA A 295 15.52 -27.69 6.08
C ALA A 295 14.27 -28.53 5.75
N THR A 296 13.47 -28.87 6.78
CA THR A 296 12.22 -29.61 6.60
C THR A 296 11.14 -28.75 5.94
N ALA A 297 10.99 -27.48 6.34
CA ALA A 297 10.04 -26.55 5.74
C ALA A 297 10.34 -26.34 4.25
N ILE A 298 11.61 -26.09 3.90
CA ILE A 298 12.05 -25.89 2.52
C ILE A 298 11.81 -27.16 1.68
N ALA A 299 12.20 -28.33 2.19
CA ALA A 299 11.97 -29.61 1.50
C ALA A 299 10.48 -29.89 1.30
N TYR A 300 9.65 -29.61 2.31
CA TYR A 300 8.19 -29.76 2.23
C TYR A 300 7.60 -28.85 1.15
N SER A 301 7.99 -27.59 1.15
CA SER A 301 7.54 -26.61 0.15
C SER A 301 7.96 -26.98 -1.27
N ARG A 302 9.20 -27.44 -1.48
CA ARG A 302 9.68 -27.91 -2.79
C ARG A 302 8.93 -29.15 -3.27
N ALA A 303 8.66 -30.08 -2.37
CA ALA A 303 7.90 -31.29 -2.71
C ALA A 303 6.46 -30.97 -3.17
N MET A 304 5.86 -29.87 -2.69
CA MET A 304 4.54 -29.42 -3.16
C MET A 304 4.53 -29.05 -4.65
N GLU A 305 5.67 -28.69 -5.23
CA GLU A 305 5.80 -28.37 -6.67
C GLU A 305 5.99 -29.61 -7.55
N THR A 306 6.32 -30.76 -6.95
CA THR A 306 6.72 -31.99 -7.68
C THR A 306 5.86 -33.20 -7.31
N GLY A 307 4.57 -33.00 -7.04
CA GLY A 307 3.62 -34.07 -6.74
C GLY A 307 3.30 -34.32 -5.28
N GLY A 308 3.84 -33.47 -4.40
CA GLY A 308 3.54 -33.46 -2.97
C GLY A 308 4.54 -34.21 -2.08
N PRO A 309 4.58 -33.91 -0.78
CA PRO A 309 5.50 -34.53 0.15
C PRO A 309 5.12 -35.97 0.49
N GLY A 310 6.11 -36.89 0.52
CA GLY A 310 5.94 -38.25 0.96
C GLY A 310 5.62 -38.37 2.47
N LEU A 311 5.14 -39.55 2.92
CA LEU A 311 4.68 -39.77 4.30
C LEU A 311 5.74 -39.42 5.35
N GLY A 312 7.00 -39.79 5.16
CA GLY A 312 8.08 -39.46 6.12
C GLY A 312 8.30 -37.98 6.27
N LEU A 313 8.24 -37.20 5.17
CA LEU A 313 8.38 -35.74 5.19
C LEU A 313 7.16 -35.09 5.83
N ARG A 314 5.96 -35.60 5.62
CA ARG A 314 4.73 -35.13 6.27
C ARG A 314 4.79 -35.29 7.79
N LEU A 315 5.23 -36.47 8.28
CA LEU A 315 5.37 -36.71 9.71
C LEU A 315 6.43 -35.81 10.34
N LYS A 316 7.58 -35.66 9.67
CA LYS A 316 8.65 -34.77 10.14
C LYS A 316 8.20 -33.32 10.17
N HIS A 317 7.47 -32.86 9.14
CA HIS A 317 6.89 -31.53 9.08
C HIS A 317 5.89 -31.28 10.22
N ALA A 318 4.97 -32.22 10.48
CA ALA A 318 4.00 -32.12 11.59
C ALA A 318 4.67 -32.03 12.96
N LEU A 319 5.79 -32.77 13.16
CA LEU A 319 6.59 -32.65 14.38
C LEU A 319 7.16 -31.23 14.53
N PHE A 320 7.79 -30.69 13.49
CA PHE A 320 8.35 -29.33 13.53
C PHE A 320 7.28 -28.24 13.53
N ASP A 321 6.10 -28.50 12.99
CA ASP A 321 4.98 -27.58 13.11
C ASP A 321 4.64 -27.31 14.57
N ARG A 322 4.54 -28.37 15.37
CA ARG A 322 4.26 -28.25 16.81
C ARG A 322 5.42 -27.61 17.59
N LEU A 323 6.67 -27.92 17.24
CA LEU A 323 7.86 -27.50 18.02
C LEU A 323 8.36 -26.09 17.65
N VAL A 324 8.26 -25.71 16.35
CA VAL A 324 8.92 -24.53 15.79
C VAL A 324 7.95 -23.66 14.99
N PHE A 325 7.26 -24.20 13.97
CA PHE A 325 6.52 -23.36 13.01
C PHE A 325 5.34 -22.63 13.65
N GLY A 326 4.62 -23.28 14.58
CA GLY A 326 3.55 -22.63 15.35
C GLY A 326 4.04 -21.38 16.10
N LYS A 327 5.28 -21.40 16.64
CA LYS A 327 5.87 -20.24 17.33
C LYS A 327 6.25 -19.12 16.36
N LEU A 328 6.71 -19.48 15.16
CA LEU A 328 7.02 -18.50 14.12
C LEU A 328 5.75 -17.80 13.62
N ARG A 329 4.68 -18.56 13.39
CA ARG A 329 3.38 -17.97 13.05
C ARG A 329 2.79 -17.12 14.17
N ALA A 330 2.99 -17.52 15.43
CA ALA A 330 2.57 -16.71 16.59
C ALA A 330 3.26 -15.35 16.64
N ALA A 331 4.54 -15.25 16.22
CA ALA A 331 5.26 -13.98 16.11
C ALA A 331 4.65 -13.02 15.05
N LEU A 332 3.90 -13.57 14.09
CA LEU A 332 3.13 -12.81 13.09
C LEU A 332 1.67 -12.58 13.52
N GLY A 333 1.35 -12.71 14.82
CA GLY A 333 0.01 -12.55 15.37
C GLY A 333 -0.84 -13.82 15.41
N GLY A 334 -0.33 -14.96 14.92
CA GLY A 334 -0.97 -16.29 14.99
C GLY A 334 -2.14 -16.54 14.04
N ARG A 335 -2.66 -15.50 13.38
CA ARG A 335 -3.74 -15.59 12.36
C ARG A 335 -3.24 -15.30 10.94
N CYS A 336 -2.01 -14.82 10.78
CA CYS A 336 -1.43 -14.46 9.50
C CYS A 336 -1.14 -15.72 8.69
N THR A 337 -1.92 -15.96 7.64
CA THR A 337 -1.79 -17.11 6.74
C THR A 337 -1.17 -16.75 5.40
N ALA A 338 -1.20 -15.47 5.05
CA ALA A 338 -0.66 -14.99 3.78
C ALA A 338 0.03 -13.63 3.93
N ALA A 339 0.87 -13.29 2.97
CA ALA A 339 1.52 -12.00 2.88
C ALA A 339 1.77 -11.63 1.42
N ILE A 340 1.82 -10.32 1.14
CA ILE A 340 2.29 -9.78 -0.13
C ILE A 340 3.72 -9.29 0.06
N SER A 341 4.62 -9.64 -0.86
CA SER A 341 6.00 -9.18 -0.89
C SER A 341 6.32 -8.48 -2.21
N GLY A 342 6.91 -7.29 -2.15
CA GLY A 342 7.26 -6.52 -3.33
C GLY A 342 8.38 -5.51 -3.06
N GLY A 343 8.74 -4.75 -4.09
CA GLY A 343 9.80 -3.73 -4.02
C GLY A 343 11.24 -4.28 -4.12
N ALA A 344 11.44 -5.58 -3.92
CA ALA A 344 12.70 -6.30 -4.15
C ALA A 344 12.44 -7.82 -4.18
N PRO A 345 13.35 -8.67 -4.70
CA PRO A 345 13.23 -10.12 -4.65
C PRO A 345 13.29 -10.65 -3.22
N LEU A 346 12.36 -11.54 -2.83
CA LEU A 346 12.38 -12.22 -1.53
C LEU A 346 13.49 -13.28 -1.46
N GLY A 347 13.82 -13.86 -2.57
CA GLY A 347 14.75 -14.96 -2.67
C GLY A 347 14.10 -16.32 -2.43
N GLU A 348 14.49 -17.29 -3.27
CA GLU A 348 13.87 -18.61 -3.34
C GLU A 348 13.87 -19.36 -1.99
N ARG A 349 14.99 -19.27 -1.24
CA ARG A 349 15.13 -19.95 0.06
C ARG A 349 14.09 -19.47 1.08
N LEU A 350 13.92 -18.15 1.21
CA LEU A 350 12.92 -17.58 2.15
C LEU A 350 11.49 -17.83 1.66
N GLY A 351 11.25 -17.74 0.34
CA GLY A 351 9.95 -18.07 -0.23
C GLY A 351 9.52 -19.49 0.10
N HIS A 352 10.40 -20.48 -0.10
CA HIS A 352 10.15 -21.87 0.28
C HIS A 352 10.04 -22.07 1.80
N PHE A 353 10.87 -21.39 2.59
CA PHE A 353 10.80 -21.45 4.05
C PHE A 353 9.42 -20.98 4.55
N TYR A 354 8.99 -19.79 4.14
CA TYR A 354 7.72 -19.23 4.60
C TYR A 354 6.52 -20.05 4.13
N ARG A 355 6.50 -20.49 2.86
CA ARG A 355 5.45 -21.41 2.38
C ARG A 355 5.47 -22.72 3.17
N GLY A 356 6.65 -23.25 3.47
CA GLY A 356 6.82 -24.48 4.24
C GLY A 356 6.36 -24.40 5.69
N ILE A 357 6.37 -23.22 6.31
CA ILE A 357 5.83 -23.01 7.66
C ILE A 357 4.34 -22.62 7.65
N GLY A 358 3.68 -22.62 6.48
CA GLY A 358 2.26 -22.32 6.36
C GLY A 358 1.93 -20.81 6.21
N LEU A 359 2.89 -19.97 5.81
CA LEU A 359 2.66 -18.59 5.41
C LEU A 359 2.83 -18.47 3.90
N LEU A 360 1.74 -18.22 3.19
CA LEU A 360 1.74 -18.01 1.74
C LEU A 360 2.26 -16.61 1.42
N VAL A 361 3.51 -16.48 0.96
CA VAL A 361 4.06 -15.18 0.54
C VAL A 361 3.89 -15.04 -0.97
N LEU A 362 3.06 -14.10 -1.38
CA LEU A 362 2.78 -13.78 -2.77
C LEU A 362 3.69 -12.64 -3.22
N GLU A 363 4.70 -12.95 -4.01
CA GLU A 363 5.61 -11.94 -4.57
C GLU A 363 4.95 -11.27 -5.76
N GLY A 364 5.13 -9.92 -5.85
CA GLY A 364 4.73 -9.11 -6.97
C GLY A 364 5.86 -8.22 -7.47
N TYR A 365 5.74 -7.76 -8.73
CA TYR A 365 6.67 -6.85 -9.37
C TYR A 365 5.92 -5.68 -9.99
N GLY A 366 6.52 -4.51 -9.91
CA GLY A 366 6.06 -3.29 -10.53
C GLY A 366 6.82 -2.07 -10.06
N LEU A 367 6.39 -0.92 -10.54
CA LEU A 367 7.02 0.39 -10.38
C LEU A 367 5.95 1.40 -9.96
N THR A 368 6.34 2.57 -9.46
CA THR A 368 5.39 3.68 -9.26
C THR A 368 4.69 4.04 -10.56
N GLU A 369 5.42 3.99 -11.67
CA GLU A 369 4.96 4.24 -13.04
C GLU A 369 3.92 3.22 -13.54
N THR A 370 3.66 2.16 -12.78
CA THR A 370 2.68 1.10 -13.10
C THR A 370 1.62 0.91 -12.03
N SER A 371 1.42 1.82 -11.09
CA SER A 371 0.31 2.03 -10.14
C SER A 371 0.09 1.05 -8.96
N PRO A 372 1.01 0.25 -8.45
CA PRO A 372 2.35 -0.14 -8.89
C PRO A 372 2.45 -1.57 -9.43
N ALA A 373 1.38 -2.41 -9.47
CA ALA A 373 1.50 -3.83 -9.73
C ALA A 373 1.40 -4.18 -11.22
N ILE A 374 2.46 -4.76 -11.79
CA ILE A 374 2.45 -5.33 -13.16
C ILE A 374 2.12 -6.83 -13.09
N THR A 375 2.76 -7.55 -12.16
CA THR A 375 2.62 -8.99 -11.98
C THR A 375 2.56 -9.35 -10.51
N PHE A 376 1.92 -10.46 -10.18
CA PHE A 376 1.97 -11.05 -8.85
C PHE A 376 1.67 -12.56 -8.88
N ASN A 377 2.19 -13.27 -7.88
CA ASN A 377 1.82 -14.64 -7.59
C ASN A 377 0.40 -14.69 -7.00
N ARG A 378 -0.34 -15.76 -7.31
CA ARG A 378 -1.74 -15.97 -6.88
C ARG A 378 -1.86 -17.26 -6.09
N GLU A 379 -2.89 -17.34 -5.26
CA GLU A 379 -3.25 -18.61 -4.64
C GLU A 379 -3.49 -19.68 -5.72
N GLY A 380 -3.03 -20.88 -5.48
CA GLY A 380 -3.16 -22.01 -6.43
C GLY A 380 -2.24 -21.93 -7.67
N ALA A 381 -1.57 -20.78 -7.91
CA ALA A 381 -0.66 -20.57 -9.03
C ALA A 381 0.68 -19.93 -8.60
N GLN A 382 1.01 -20.01 -7.31
CA GLN A 382 2.29 -19.51 -6.80
C GLN A 382 3.46 -20.36 -7.32
N LYS A 383 4.48 -19.69 -7.84
CA LYS A 383 5.79 -20.27 -8.14
C LYS A 383 6.85 -19.48 -7.39
N VAL A 384 7.47 -20.12 -6.39
CA VAL A 384 8.52 -19.49 -5.58
C VAL A 384 9.71 -19.12 -6.45
N GLY A 385 10.33 -17.96 -6.18
CA GLY A 385 11.43 -17.42 -6.97
C GLY A 385 10.99 -16.72 -8.27
N THR A 386 9.68 -16.48 -8.44
CA THR A 386 9.12 -15.69 -9.54
C THR A 386 8.15 -14.63 -9.03
N VAL A 387 7.92 -13.61 -9.84
CA VAL A 387 6.97 -12.52 -9.54
C VAL A 387 5.56 -12.80 -10.09
N GLY A 388 5.27 -14.04 -10.49
CA GLY A 388 3.95 -14.48 -10.91
C GLY A 388 3.59 -14.10 -12.35
N ARG A 389 2.28 -13.95 -12.59
CA ARG A 389 1.70 -13.64 -13.92
C ARG A 389 1.25 -12.19 -13.98
N PRO A 390 1.10 -11.62 -15.21
CA PRO A 390 0.54 -10.29 -15.36
C PRO A 390 -0.79 -10.12 -14.64
N LEU A 391 -0.99 -8.91 -14.09
CA LEU A 391 -2.27 -8.44 -13.59
C LEU A 391 -3.32 -8.51 -14.72
N PRO A 392 -4.58 -8.87 -14.47
CA PRO A 392 -5.63 -8.71 -15.46
C PRO A 392 -5.70 -7.25 -15.95
N GLY A 393 -5.89 -7.07 -17.26
CA GLY A 393 -5.82 -5.76 -17.92
C GLY A 393 -4.41 -5.34 -18.33
N VAL A 394 -3.38 -6.15 -18.03
CA VAL A 394 -1.98 -5.83 -18.34
C VAL A 394 -1.41 -6.77 -19.39
N THR A 395 -0.69 -6.19 -20.34
CA THR A 395 0.18 -6.90 -21.27
C THR A 395 1.62 -6.67 -20.87
N VAL A 396 2.39 -7.76 -20.71
CA VAL A 396 3.83 -7.71 -20.46
C VAL A 396 4.56 -8.33 -21.65
N ARG A 397 5.56 -7.62 -22.17
CA ARG A 397 6.44 -8.08 -23.25
C ARG A 397 7.90 -7.98 -22.80
N ILE A 398 8.68 -8.99 -23.11
CA ILE A 398 10.14 -8.92 -22.99
C ILE A 398 10.72 -8.56 -24.36
N ALA A 399 11.35 -7.41 -24.46
CA ALA A 399 12.01 -6.96 -25.67
C ALA A 399 13.26 -7.81 -26.00
N ASP A 400 13.86 -7.60 -27.18
CA ASP A 400 14.97 -8.44 -27.65
C ASP A 400 16.26 -8.23 -26.84
N ASP A 401 16.42 -7.06 -26.25
CA ASP A 401 17.51 -6.69 -25.34
C ASP A 401 17.26 -7.12 -23.87
N GLY A 402 16.08 -7.67 -23.59
CA GLY A 402 15.68 -8.11 -22.25
C GLY A 402 14.88 -7.09 -21.45
N GLU A 403 14.61 -5.89 -21.98
CA GLU A 403 13.77 -4.90 -21.32
C GLU A 403 12.34 -5.39 -21.11
N ILE A 404 11.76 -5.07 -19.94
CA ILE A 404 10.39 -5.39 -19.62
C ILE A 404 9.49 -4.23 -20.03
N LEU A 405 8.63 -4.46 -21.00
CA LEU A 405 7.62 -3.50 -21.45
C LEU A 405 6.27 -3.88 -20.89
N ALA A 406 5.53 -2.89 -20.38
CA ALA A 406 4.19 -3.08 -19.84
C ALA A 406 3.18 -2.14 -20.51
N ARG A 407 1.95 -2.63 -20.75
CA ARG A 407 0.85 -1.85 -21.31
C ARG A 407 -0.45 -2.18 -20.57
N GLY A 408 -1.26 -1.17 -20.30
CA GLY A 408 -2.57 -1.26 -19.67
C GLY A 408 -2.96 0.05 -18.98
N ASP A 409 -4.16 0.11 -18.43
CA ASP A 409 -4.68 1.29 -17.73
C ASP A 409 -3.92 1.62 -16.44
N ILE A 410 -3.07 0.72 -15.96
CA ILE A 410 -2.19 0.92 -14.81
C ILE A 410 -0.97 1.81 -15.10
N ILE A 411 -0.68 2.08 -16.38
CA ILE A 411 0.51 2.85 -16.75
C ILE A 411 0.30 4.32 -16.44
N PHE A 412 1.27 4.95 -15.77
CA PHE A 412 1.26 6.34 -15.41
C PHE A 412 1.09 7.25 -16.65
N ARG A 413 0.62 8.47 -16.42
CA ARG A 413 0.39 9.40 -17.51
C ARG A 413 1.68 10.04 -18.03
N GLU A 414 2.49 10.55 -17.10
CA GLU A 414 3.70 11.30 -17.40
C GLU A 414 4.55 11.52 -16.14
N TYR A 415 5.78 11.94 -16.32
CA TYR A 415 6.51 12.63 -15.25
C TYR A 415 6.15 14.11 -15.27
N PHE A 416 5.63 14.60 -14.16
CA PHE A 416 5.14 15.97 -14.01
C PHE A 416 6.23 17.00 -14.37
N ASN A 417 5.87 17.96 -15.23
CA ASN A 417 6.78 18.98 -15.75
C ASN A 417 8.06 18.44 -16.43
N ASN A 418 8.09 17.17 -16.85
CA ASN A 418 9.28 16.56 -17.42
C ASN A 418 8.99 15.73 -18.69
N PRO A 419 8.69 16.42 -19.83
CA PRO A 419 8.33 15.73 -21.07
C PRO A 419 9.48 14.90 -21.66
N VAL A 420 10.74 15.26 -21.38
CA VAL A 420 11.90 14.49 -21.86
C VAL A 420 11.95 13.13 -21.18
N ALA A 421 11.91 13.10 -19.85
CA ALA A 421 11.90 11.83 -19.12
C ALA A 421 10.64 11.00 -19.41
N THR A 422 9.51 11.65 -19.69
CA THR A 422 8.27 10.97 -20.09
C THR A 422 8.49 10.25 -21.43
N ALA A 423 9.03 10.93 -22.43
CA ALA A 423 9.30 10.34 -23.75
C ALA A 423 10.33 9.20 -23.69
N GLU A 424 11.29 9.26 -22.76
CA GLU A 424 12.27 8.18 -22.55
C GLU A 424 11.66 6.94 -21.90
N ALA A 425 10.60 7.11 -21.07
CA ALA A 425 9.95 6.01 -20.36
C ALA A 425 8.79 5.36 -21.16
N MET A 426 8.29 6.05 -22.18
CA MET A 426 7.16 5.60 -23.02
C MET A 426 7.67 5.14 -24.38
N THR A 427 7.18 3.99 -24.89
CA THR A 427 7.53 3.42 -26.20
C THR A 427 6.34 3.37 -27.15
#